data_9bc5ac2eadcd48b77f334ab5ccf2dfcb
#
_entry.id   9bc5ac2eadcd48b77f334ab5ccf2dfcb
#
_cell.length_a   1.000
_cell.length_b   1.000
_cell.length_c   1.000
_cell.angle_alpha   90.00
_cell.angle_beta   90.00
_cell.angle_gamma   90.00
#
_symmetry.space_group_name_H-M   'P 1'
#
loop_
_entity.id
_entity.type
_entity.pdbx_description
1 polymer ?
#
loop_
_entity_poly.entity_id
_entity_poly.type
_entity_poly.pdbx_seq_one_letter_code
_entity_poly.pdbx_strand_id
1 'polypeptide(L)'
;MRDLVDTTEMYLRTIYELEEEGIPPLRARIAERLEQSGPTVRQTVARMERDGLLSVEKDRSLKLSDEGRALATAVMRKHRLAERLLTDVIGLPWDKVHDEACRWEHVMSDEVEQRLVEVLDEHDTSPFGNPIPGLNFLTEQAADGTDISQTAVAEDPNSVRAADLATGEEHEAVVTSFNEIVQVEGSLMKRLREAGILPGVAVSVIPTEDHLILRGESAEVVIPSELAHAVRVRNVSNA
;
A
#
# COMPACT_ATOMS: atom_id res chain seq x y z
N MET A 1 -20.14 -9.95 -15.37
CA MET A 1 -20.14 -10.36 -13.96
C MET A 1 -19.87 -9.10 -13.19
N ARG A 2 -20.77 -8.59 -12.36
CA ARG A 2 -20.48 -7.43 -11.52
C ARG A 2 -19.46 -7.93 -10.49
N ASP A 3 -18.31 -7.30 -10.42
CA ASP A 3 -17.33 -7.55 -9.39
C ASP A 3 -18.03 -7.37 -8.04
N LEU A 4 -18.02 -8.42 -7.21
CA LEU A 4 -18.52 -8.40 -5.84
C LEU A 4 -17.48 -7.66 -4.99
N VAL A 5 -17.37 -6.36 -5.21
CA VAL A 5 -16.49 -5.51 -4.42
C VAL A 5 -17.25 -5.07 -3.18
N ASP A 6 -16.76 -5.39 -2.00
CA ASP A 6 -17.32 -4.87 -0.76
C ASP A 6 -16.94 -3.39 -0.62
N THR A 7 -17.94 -2.53 -0.78
CA THR A 7 -17.74 -1.08 -0.69
C THR A 7 -17.17 -0.67 0.67
N THR A 8 -17.49 -1.36 1.76
CA THR A 8 -16.97 -1.05 3.10
C THR A 8 -15.49 -1.37 3.17
N GLU A 9 -15.07 -2.54 2.67
CA GLU A 9 -13.66 -2.95 2.62
C GLU A 9 -12.83 -2.00 1.75
N MET A 10 -13.32 -1.57 0.59
CA MET A 10 -12.64 -0.56 -0.23
C MET A 10 -12.37 0.74 0.52
N TYR A 11 -13.35 1.24 1.29
CA TYR A 11 -13.15 2.46 2.06
C TYR A 11 -12.17 2.28 3.21
N LEU A 12 -12.27 1.16 3.93
CA LEU A 12 -11.35 0.82 5.01
C LEU A 12 -9.91 0.72 4.50
N ARG A 13 -9.72 0.03 3.38
CA ARG A 13 -8.43 -0.07 2.68
C ARG A 13 -7.90 1.30 2.27
N THR A 14 -8.72 2.14 1.61
CA THR A 14 -8.30 3.48 1.18
C THR A 14 -7.87 4.37 2.37
N ILE A 15 -8.57 4.27 3.52
CA ILE A 15 -8.16 4.98 4.74
C ILE A 15 -6.82 4.47 5.23
N TYR A 16 -6.61 3.16 5.25
CA TYR A 16 -5.36 2.52 5.66
C TYR A 16 -4.18 2.96 4.78
N GLU A 17 -4.34 2.92 3.44
CA GLU A 17 -3.33 3.38 2.47
C GLU A 17 -2.95 4.85 2.69
N LEU A 18 -3.94 5.73 2.87
CA LEU A 18 -3.69 7.15 3.14
C LEU A 18 -2.87 7.35 4.43
N GLU A 19 -3.15 6.58 5.48
CA GLU A 19 -2.39 6.64 6.72
C GLU A 19 -0.94 6.16 6.54
N GLU A 20 -0.70 5.06 5.81
CA GLU A 20 0.65 4.60 5.48
C GLU A 20 1.45 5.63 4.65
N GLU A 21 0.77 6.35 3.77
CA GLU A 21 1.37 7.44 3.01
C GLU A 21 1.60 8.72 3.84
N GLY A 22 1.12 8.76 5.08
CA GLY A 22 1.18 9.93 5.95
C GLY A 22 0.25 11.06 5.49
N ILE A 23 -0.80 10.73 4.73
CA ILE A 23 -1.81 11.66 4.24
C ILE A 23 -3.04 11.59 5.15
N PRO A 24 -3.53 12.71 5.71
CA PRO A 24 -4.76 12.71 6.47
C PRO A 24 -5.93 12.15 5.66
N PRO A 25 -6.63 11.09 6.15
CA PRO A 25 -7.73 10.47 5.42
C PRO A 25 -8.99 11.35 5.47
N LEU A 26 -9.09 12.25 4.52
CA LEU A 26 -10.23 13.14 4.34
C LEU A 26 -11.22 12.57 3.32
N ARG A 27 -12.53 12.85 3.48
CA ARG A 27 -13.56 12.43 2.50
C ARG A 27 -13.23 12.87 1.07
N ALA A 28 -12.56 14.03 0.89
CA ALA A 28 -12.16 14.51 -0.42
C ALA A 28 -11.10 13.59 -1.06
N ARG A 29 -10.14 13.11 -0.26
CA ARG A 29 -9.10 12.17 -0.73
C ARG A 29 -9.69 10.81 -1.10
N ILE A 30 -10.66 10.34 -0.31
CA ILE A 30 -11.37 9.09 -0.64
C ILE A 30 -12.18 9.25 -1.94
N ALA A 31 -12.86 10.40 -2.10
CA ALA A 31 -13.61 10.68 -3.32
C ALA A 31 -12.71 10.68 -4.57
N GLU A 32 -11.52 11.25 -4.46
CA GLU A 32 -10.49 11.27 -5.49
C GLU A 32 -9.97 9.86 -5.80
N ARG A 33 -9.56 9.10 -4.77
CA ARG A 33 -9.01 7.75 -4.91
C ARG A 33 -9.99 6.73 -5.49
N LEU A 34 -11.24 6.79 -5.06
CA LEU A 34 -12.29 5.86 -5.48
C LEU A 34 -13.11 6.37 -6.68
N GLU A 35 -12.76 7.52 -7.25
CA GLU A 35 -13.50 8.18 -8.34
C GLU A 35 -15.01 8.32 -8.04
N GLN A 36 -15.34 8.60 -6.77
CA GLN A 36 -16.72 8.70 -6.31
C GLN A 36 -17.15 10.13 -6.04
N SER A 37 -18.45 10.39 -6.17
CA SER A 37 -19.02 11.70 -5.87
C SER A 37 -18.94 12.01 -4.37
N GLY A 38 -18.70 13.28 -4.00
CA GLY A 38 -18.69 13.72 -2.61
C GLY A 38 -19.94 13.34 -1.81
N PRO A 39 -21.18 13.43 -2.35
CA PRO A 39 -22.38 12.94 -1.69
C PRO A 39 -22.36 11.43 -1.40
N THR A 40 -21.88 10.60 -2.33
CA THR A 40 -21.74 9.14 -2.15
C THR A 40 -20.77 8.84 -1.00
N VAL A 41 -19.59 9.46 -1.01
CA VAL A 41 -18.59 9.29 0.05
C VAL A 41 -19.14 9.71 1.41
N ARG A 42 -19.86 10.86 1.48
CA ARG A 42 -20.49 11.30 2.73
C ARG A 42 -21.49 10.29 3.27
N GLN A 43 -22.32 9.71 2.40
CA GLN A 43 -23.32 8.72 2.80
C GLN A 43 -22.67 7.43 3.30
N THR A 44 -21.64 6.93 2.60
CA THR A 44 -20.93 5.71 2.99
C THR A 44 -20.19 5.93 4.32
N VAL A 45 -19.46 7.02 4.48
CA VAL A 45 -18.77 7.36 5.73
C VAL A 45 -19.76 7.47 6.90
N ALA A 46 -20.92 8.11 6.71
CA ALA A 46 -21.94 8.20 7.76
C ALA A 46 -22.55 6.83 8.14
N ARG A 47 -22.61 5.89 7.19
CA ARG A 47 -23.00 4.51 7.47
C ARG A 47 -21.92 3.80 8.28
N MET A 48 -20.66 3.86 7.86
CA MET A 48 -19.53 3.23 8.55
C MET A 48 -19.35 3.76 9.97
N GLU A 49 -19.59 5.06 10.18
CA GLU A 49 -19.57 5.68 11.51
C GLU A 49 -20.68 5.13 12.42
N ARG A 50 -21.92 4.96 11.90
CA ARG A 50 -23.02 4.32 12.64
C ARG A 50 -22.73 2.85 12.95
N ASP A 51 -22.07 2.17 12.03
CA ASP A 51 -21.71 0.75 12.17
C ASP A 51 -20.48 0.57 13.08
N GLY A 52 -19.91 1.65 13.60
CA GLY A 52 -18.82 1.63 14.59
C GLY A 52 -17.42 1.37 14.00
N LEU A 53 -17.26 1.44 12.68
CA LEU A 53 -16.00 1.12 12.00
C LEU A 53 -15.01 2.30 11.97
N LEU A 54 -15.49 3.53 12.09
CA LEU A 54 -14.67 4.74 12.09
C LEU A 54 -15.36 5.88 12.85
N SER A 55 -14.61 6.94 13.15
CA SER A 55 -15.12 8.21 13.63
C SER A 55 -14.67 9.37 12.73
N VAL A 56 -15.46 10.45 12.74
CA VAL A 56 -15.09 11.70 12.06
C VAL A 56 -14.57 12.67 13.10
N GLU A 57 -13.27 12.99 13.01
CA GLU A 57 -12.58 13.87 13.94
C GLU A 57 -12.95 15.36 13.74
N LYS A 58 -12.54 16.23 14.68
CA LYS A 58 -12.83 17.69 14.64
C LYS A 58 -12.23 18.39 13.41
N ASP A 59 -11.10 17.93 12.94
CA ASP A 59 -10.41 18.42 11.73
C ASP A 59 -10.97 17.80 10.44
N ARG A 60 -12.02 16.98 10.56
CA ARG A 60 -12.71 16.24 9.49
C ARG A 60 -11.94 15.04 8.95
N SER A 61 -10.80 14.68 9.53
CA SER A 61 -10.14 13.41 9.22
C SER A 61 -10.98 12.22 9.70
N LEU A 62 -10.81 11.08 9.06
CA LEU A 62 -11.44 9.84 9.44
C LEU A 62 -10.44 9.04 10.26
N LYS A 63 -10.90 8.49 11.37
CA LYS A 63 -10.10 7.62 12.23
C LYS A 63 -10.78 6.26 12.34
N LEU A 64 -10.07 5.20 11.98
CA LEU A 64 -10.57 3.84 12.14
C LEU A 64 -10.74 3.52 13.62
N SER A 65 -11.84 2.81 13.96
CA SER A 65 -11.98 2.13 15.24
C SER A 65 -11.10 0.89 15.29
N ASP A 66 -10.99 0.23 16.44
CA ASP A 66 -10.25 -1.03 16.54
C ASP A 66 -10.82 -2.10 15.60
N GLU A 67 -12.14 -2.19 15.49
CA GLU A 67 -12.82 -3.09 14.55
C GLU A 67 -12.56 -2.70 13.09
N GLY A 68 -12.70 -1.41 12.77
CA GLY A 68 -12.38 -0.91 11.43
C GLY A 68 -10.92 -1.12 11.05
N ARG A 69 -10.01 -0.95 12.01
CA ARG A 69 -8.57 -1.22 11.83
C ARG A 69 -8.31 -2.69 11.56
N ALA A 70 -8.94 -3.59 12.32
CA ALA A 70 -8.81 -5.02 12.12
C ALA A 70 -9.25 -5.45 10.71
N LEU A 71 -10.41 -4.97 10.26
CA LEU A 71 -10.92 -5.25 8.92
C LEU A 71 -10.01 -4.67 7.82
N ALA A 72 -9.57 -3.40 7.96
CA ALA A 72 -8.63 -2.78 7.01
C ALA A 72 -7.32 -3.58 6.91
N THR A 73 -6.76 -3.99 8.06
CA THR A 73 -5.55 -4.81 8.12
C THR A 73 -5.75 -6.16 7.41
N ALA A 74 -6.89 -6.81 7.62
CA ALA A 74 -7.19 -8.09 6.96
C ALA A 74 -7.27 -7.95 5.44
N VAL A 75 -7.94 -6.91 4.94
CA VAL A 75 -8.02 -6.65 3.48
C VAL A 75 -6.64 -6.36 2.90
N MET A 76 -5.84 -5.50 3.53
CA MET A 76 -4.48 -5.19 3.07
C MET A 76 -3.56 -6.42 3.10
N ARG A 77 -3.68 -7.27 4.12
CA ARG A 77 -2.94 -8.52 4.18
C ARG A 77 -3.28 -9.44 3.01
N LYS A 78 -4.58 -9.67 2.76
CA LYS A 78 -5.06 -10.47 1.61
C LYS A 78 -4.58 -9.90 0.28
N HIS A 79 -4.64 -8.58 0.12
CA HIS A 79 -4.13 -7.89 -1.07
C HIS A 79 -2.65 -8.20 -1.31
N ARG A 80 -1.80 -7.92 -0.33
CA ARG A 80 -0.33 -8.06 -0.45
C ARG A 80 0.12 -9.52 -0.54
N LEU A 81 -0.59 -10.45 0.10
CA LEU A 81 -0.37 -11.89 -0.11
C LEU A 81 -0.75 -12.34 -1.52
N ALA A 82 -1.86 -11.81 -2.06
CA ALA A 82 -2.23 -12.06 -3.44
C ALA A 82 -1.19 -11.52 -4.42
N GLU A 83 -0.64 -10.32 -4.19
CA GLU A 83 0.45 -9.77 -4.99
C GLU A 83 1.67 -10.68 -5.02
N ARG A 84 2.07 -11.24 -3.87
CA ARG A 84 3.15 -12.23 -3.79
C ARG A 84 2.86 -13.47 -4.60
N LEU A 85 1.69 -14.10 -4.39
CA LEU A 85 1.28 -15.28 -5.15
C LEU A 85 1.30 -15.03 -6.66
N LEU A 86 0.72 -13.90 -7.07
CA LEU A 86 0.63 -13.51 -8.49
C LEU A 86 2.00 -13.29 -9.12
N THR A 87 2.94 -12.72 -8.37
CA THR A 87 4.29 -12.43 -8.85
C THR A 87 5.18 -13.66 -8.82
N ASP A 88 5.29 -14.31 -7.67
CA ASP A 88 6.36 -15.29 -7.39
C ASP A 88 5.99 -16.68 -7.88
N VAL A 89 4.70 -17.05 -7.84
CA VAL A 89 4.23 -18.40 -8.21
C VAL A 89 3.57 -18.41 -9.59
N ILE A 90 2.68 -17.46 -9.85
CA ILE A 90 1.92 -17.39 -11.12
C ILE A 90 2.75 -16.74 -12.22
N GLY A 91 3.66 -15.81 -11.87
CA GLY A 91 4.50 -15.11 -12.83
C GLY A 91 3.74 -14.06 -13.64
N LEU A 92 2.71 -13.45 -13.04
CA LEU A 92 1.97 -12.37 -13.68
C LEU A 92 2.89 -11.16 -13.93
N PRO A 93 2.80 -10.47 -15.08
CA PRO A 93 3.54 -9.23 -15.31
C PRO A 93 3.29 -8.19 -14.22
N TRP A 94 4.36 -7.57 -13.74
CA TRP A 94 4.39 -6.67 -12.58
C TRP A 94 3.38 -5.50 -12.67
N ASP A 95 3.17 -4.99 -13.89
CA ASP A 95 2.20 -3.94 -14.22
C ASP A 95 0.72 -4.39 -14.16
N LYS A 96 0.45 -5.67 -13.90
CA LYS A 96 -0.90 -6.24 -13.82
C LYS A 96 -1.23 -6.84 -12.46
N VAL A 97 -0.22 -6.94 -11.58
CA VAL A 97 -0.35 -7.63 -10.30
C VAL A 97 -1.35 -6.92 -9.39
N HIS A 98 -1.21 -5.61 -9.24
CA HIS A 98 -2.07 -4.81 -8.37
C HIS A 98 -3.56 -4.91 -8.74
N ASP A 99 -3.88 -4.72 -10.02
CA ASP A 99 -5.27 -4.80 -10.50
C ASP A 99 -5.91 -6.16 -10.23
N GLU A 100 -5.14 -7.25 -10.34
CA GLU A 100 -5.62 -8.59 -10.09
C GLU A 100 -5.75 -8.85 -8.58
N ALA A 101 -4.81 -8.40 -7.76
CA ALA A 101 -4.86 -8.49 -6.31
C ALA A 101 -6.09 -7.77 -5.74
N CYS A 102 -6.46 -6.60 -6.28
CA CYS A 102 -7.68 -5.87 -5.92
C CYS A 102 -8.97 -6.67 -6.14
N ARG A 103 -8.98 -7.62 -7.09
CA ARG A 103 -10.14 -8.50 -7.29
C ARG A 103 -10.16 -9.65 -6.30
N TRP A 104 -8.99 -10.15 -5.91
CA TRP A 104 -8.84 -11.35 -5.08
C TRP A 104 -9.03 -11.05 -3.59
N GLU A 105 -8.64 -9.89 -3.11
CA GLU A 105 -8.71 -9.52 -1.69
C GLU A 105 -10.09 -9.67 -1.07
N HIS A 106 -11.15 -9.41 -1.85
CA HIS A 106 -12.53 -9.45 -1.38
C HIS A 106 -13.18 -10.85 -1.41
N VAL A 107 -12.53 -11.82 -2.07
CA VAL A 107 -13.08 -13.19 -2.22
C VAL A 107 -12.19 -14.26 -1.60
N MET A 108 -11.01 -13.89 -1.13
CA MET A 108 -10.07 -14.80 -0.48
C MET A 108 -10.58 -15.18 0.91
N SER A 109 -10.76 -16.48 1.16
CA SER A 109 -11.12 -16.97 2.49
C SER A 109 -9.89 -16.99 3.42
N ASP A 110 -10.15 -16.96 4.71
CA ASP A 110 -9.08 -17.01 5.73
C ASP A 110 -8.28 -18.33 5.65
N GLU A 111 -8.92 -19.43 5.24
CA GLU A 111 -8.22 -20.72 5.01
C GLU A 111 -7.21 -20.62 3.87
N VAL A 112 -7.59 -19.97 2.75
CA VAL A 112 -6.67 -19.73 1.62
C VAL A 112 -5.54 -18.81 2.04
N GLU A 113 -5.82 -17.77 2.80
CA GLU A 113 -4.82 -16.83 3.32
C GLU A 113 -3.77 -17.54 4.19
N GLN A 114 -4.20 -18.41 5.12
CA GLN A 114 -3.29 -19.24 5.93
C GLN A 114 -2.41 -20.12 5.07
N ARG A 115 -2.96 -20.76 4.03
CA ARG A 115 -2.20 -21.62 3.11
C ARG A 115 -1.20 -20.83 2.26
N LEU A 116 -1.51 -19.58 1.91
CA LEU A 116 -0.57 -18.72 1.19
C LEU A 116 0.71 -18.47 2.01
N VAL A 117 0.58 -18.20 3.31
CA VAL A 117 1.72 -18.01 4.20
C VAL A 117 2.61 -19.27 4.29
N GLU A 118 2.00 -20.47 4.19
CA GLU A 118 2.75 -21.73 4.18
C GLU A 118 3.46 -22.03 2.84
N VAL A 119 2.92 -21.50 1.73
CA VAL A 119 3.39 -21.81 0.37
C VAL A 119 4.39 -20.78 -0.14
N LEU A 120 4.26 -19.53 0.28
CA LEU A 120 5.12 -18.44 -0.15
C LEU A 120 6.46 -18.47 0.62
N ASP A 121 7.58 -18.49 -0.10
CA ASP A 121 8.92 -18.45 0.49
C ASP A 121 9.18 -17.09 1.19
N GLU A 122 8.65 -16.00 0.61
CA GLU A 122 8.67 -14.66 1.19
C GLU A 122 7.23 -14.16 1.36
N HIS A 123 6.87 -13.78 2.57
CA HIS A 123 5.53 -13.28 2.91
C HIS A 123 5.53 -12.12 3.90
N ASP A 124 6.69 -11.56 4.24
CA ASP A 124 6.77 -10.40 5.15
C ASP A 124 6.49 -9.09 4.42
N THR A 125 6.81 -9.01 3.13
CA THR A 125 6.60 -7.84 2.28
C THR A 125 5.97 -8.22 0.96
N SER A 126 5.22 -7.31 0.36
CA SER A 126 4.72 -7.46 -1.01
C SER A 126 5.86 -7.39 -2.04
N PRO A 127 5.66 -7.79 -3.30
CA PRO A 127 6.68 -7.65 -4.35
C PRO A 127 7.05 -6.19 -4.62
N PHE A 128 6.25 -5.25 -4.14
CA PHE A 128 6.50 -3.81 -4.24
C PHE A 128 7.17 -3.24 -2.97
N GLY A 129 7.57 -4.08 -2.02
CA GLY A 129 8.29 -3.72 -0.81
C GLY A 129 7.43 -3.28 0.37
N ASN A 130 6.11 -3.22 0.21
CA ASN A 130 5.21 -2.84 1.30
C ASN A 130 5.10 -3.98 2.33
N PRO A 131 5.19 -3.71 3.64
CA PRO A 131 5.03 -4.74 4.66
C PRO A 131 3.65 -5.41 4.58
N ILE A 132 3.57 -6.73 4.77
CA ILE A 132 2.29 -7.44 4.83
C ILE A 132 1.79 -7.40 6.28
N PRO A 133 0.69 -6.67 6.57
CA PRO A 133 0.28 -6.41 7.93
C PRO A 133 -0.45 -7.60 8.55
N GLY A 134 -0.38 -7.72 9.88
CA GLY A 134 -1.21 -8.64 10.66
C GLY A 134 -0.97 -10.13 10.42
N LEU A 135 0.23 -10.54 9.99
CA LEU A 135 0.59 -11.95 9.75
C LEU A 135 0.51 -12.82 11.02
N ASN A 136 0.74 -12.24 12.18
CA ASN A 136 0.63 -12.93 13.46
C ASN A 136 -0.78 -13.46 13.76
N PHE A 137 -1.83 -12.94 13.11
CA PHE A 137 -3.19 -13.51 13.19
C PHE A 137 -3.32 -14.86 12.54
N LEU A 138 -2.47 -15.15 11.58
CA LEU A 138 -2.50 -16.40 10.83
C LEU A 138 -1.69 -17.50 11.49
N THR A 139 -0.91 -17.16 12.51
CA THR A 139 -0.12 -18.12 13.29
C THR A 139 -0.89 -18.54 14.56
N GLU A 140 -0.62 -19.74 15.09
CA GLU A 140 -1.28 -20.29 16.30
C GLU A 140 -1.12 -19.39 17.55
N GLN A 141 -0.19 -18.44 17.54
CA GLN A 141 0.02 -17.46 18.62
C GLN A 141 -1.09 -16.40 18.69
N ALA A 142 -1.88 -16.21 17.62
CA ALA A 142 -3.01 -15.29 17.59
C ALA A 142 -4.21 -15.74 18.44
N ALA A 143 -4.25 -17.00 18.88
CA ALA A 143 -5.32 -17.54 19.72
C ALA A 143 -5.38 -16.96 21.14
N ASP A 144 -4.39 -16.18 21.58
CA ASP A 144 -4.23 -15.70 22.96
C ASP A 144 -4.61 -14.21 23.16
N GLY A 145 -5.49 -13.66 22.35
CA GLY A 145 -6.11 -12.34 22.60
C GLY A 145 -5.17 -11.13 22.43
N THR A 146 -4.14 -11.26 21.62
CA THR A 146 -3.20 -10.17 21.33
C THR A 146 -3.92 -9.03 20.59
N ASP A 147 -3.72 -7.80 21.05
CA ASP A 147 -4.33 -6.58 20.53
C ASP A 147 -3.95 -6.38 19.04
N ILE A 148 -4.96 -6.45 18.20
CA ILE A 148 -4.87 -6.34 16.74
C ILE A 148 -4.30 -4.99 16.28
N SER A 149 -4.46 -3.97 17.09
CA SER A 149 -4.09 -2.59 16.74
C SER A 149 -2.56 -2.36 16.70
N GLN A 150 -1.76 -3.28 17.25
CA GLN A 150 -0.31 -3.12 17.42
C GLN A 150 0.55 -3.90 16.40
N THR A 151 -0.06 -4.60 15.45
CA THR A 151 0.65 -5.43 14.47
C THR A 151 0.85 -4.77 13.11
N ALA A 152 1.05 -3.46 13.07
CA ALA A 152 1.71 -2.87 11.93
C ALA A 152 3.13 -3.47 11.87
N VAL A 153 3.46 -4.18 10.79
CA VAL A 153 4.86 -4.51 10.51
C VAL A 153 5.58 -3.16 10.49
N ALA A 154 6.54 -3.00 11.38
CA ALA A 154 7.22 -1.72 11.52
C ALA A 154 7.83 -1.38 10.16
N GLU A 155 7.42 -0.26 9.60
CA GLU A 155 8.14 0.33 8.46
C GLU A 155 9.62 0.40 8.83
N ASP A 156 10.52 0.19 7.86
CA ASP A 156 11.94 0.41 8.08
C ASP A 156 12.12 1.83 8.66
N PRO A 157 12.57 1.99 9.90
CA PRO A 157 12.68 3.31 10.54
C PRO A 157 13.65 4.24 9.82
N ASN A 158 14.49 3.70 8.93
CA ASN A 158 15.41 4.45 8.10
C ASN A 158 14.83 4.79 6.72
N SER A 159 13.62 4.33 6.42
CA SER A 159 12.93 4.63 5.16
C SER A 159 12.25 5.99 5.25
N VAL A 160 12.47 6.81 4.23
CA VAL A 160 11.86 8.13 4.07
C VAL A 160 11.10 8.20 2.74
N ARG A 161 10.17 9.11 2.63
CA ARG A 161 9.54 9.39 1.34
C ARG A 161 10.56 10.07 0.43
N ALA A 162 10.66 9.64 -0.81
CA ALA A 162 11.57 10.26 -1.78
C ALA A 162 11.28 11.76 -1.99
N ALA A 163 10.02 12.15 -1.83
CA ALA A 163 9.59 13.54 -1.88
C ALA A 163 10.13 14.43 -0.73
N ASP A 164 10.56 13.84 0.38
CA ASP A 164 11.10 14.56 1.54
C ASP A 164 12.62 14.83 1.43
N LEU A 165 13.28 14.30 0.40
CA LEU A 165 14.68 14.58 0.12
C LEU A 165 14.86 16.00 -0.43
N ALA A 166 16.08 16.53 -0.31
CA ALA A 166 16.39 17.91 -0.76
C ALA A 166 16.16 18.07 -2.27
N THR A 167 15.30 19.02 -2.62
CA THR A 167 14.93 19.30 -4.02
C THR A 167 16.14 19.85 -4.80
N GLY A 168 16.34 19.33 -6.01
CA GLY A 168 17.41 19.75 -6.92
C GLY A 168 18.77 19.11 -6.63
N GLU A 169 18.86 18.27 -5.60
CA GLU A 169 20.05 17.49 -5.28
C GLU A 169 19.90 16.03 -5.75
N GLU A 170 21.01 15.41 -6.10
CA GLU A 170 21.07 13.99 -6.44
C GLU A 170 21.45 13.17 -5.20
N HIS A 171 20.62 12.19 -4.84
CA HIS A 171 20.77 11.37 -3.65
C HIS A 171 20.94 9.89 -4.04
N GLU A 172 21.99 9.24 -3.54
CA GLU A 172 22.15 7.79 -3.65
C GLU A 172 21.31 7.09 -2.58
N ALA A 173 20.34 6.30 -3.00
CA ALA A 173 19.43 5.62 -2.12
C ALA A 173 19.06 4.22 -2.61
N VAL A 174 18.53 3.40 -1.70
CA VAL A 174 17.92 2.10 -2.04
C VAL A 174 16.41 2.28 -2.02
N VAL A 175 15.73 1.88 -3.07
CA VAL A 175 14.26 1.84 -3.09
C VAL A 175 13.79 0.84 -2.05
N THR A 176 12.91 1.24 -1.14
CA THR A 176 12.34 0.34 -0.13
C THR A 176 10.95 -0.12 -0.52
N SER A 177 10.09 0.78 -1.01
CA SER A 177 8.75 0.38 -1.47
C SER A 177 8.12 1.38 -2.44
N PHE A 178 7.11 0.89 -3.14
CA PHE A 178 6.13 1.66 -3.92
C PHE A 178 4.75 1.41 -3.30
N ASN A 179 4.13 2.44 -2.72
CA ASN A 179 2.79 2.31 -2.18
C ASN A 179 1.74 2.09 -3.29
N GLU A 180 0.57 1.62 -2.90
CA GLU A 180 -0.49 1.15 -3.80
C GLU A 180 -0.90 2.19 -4.84
N ILE A 181 -0.89 3.49 -4.51
CA ILE A 181 -1.23 4.55 -5.47
C ILE A 181 -0.26 4.64 -6.67
N VAL A 182 1.01 4.25 -6.50
CA VAL A 182 1.96 4.14 -7.62
C VAL A 182 1.65 2.91 -8.45
N GLN A 183 1.24 1.83 -7.81
CA GLN A 183 0.98 0.54 -8.45
C GLN A 183 -0.25 0.57 -9.37
N VAL A 184 -1.22 1.45 -9.10
CA VAL A 184 -2.38 1.72 -9.99
C VAL A 184 -1.92 2.19 -11.38
N GLU A 185 -0.78 2.87 -11.44
CA GLU A 185 -0.22 3.38 -12.70
C GLU A 185 0.59 2.29 -13.45
N GLY A 186 -0.11 1.30 -14.04
CA GLY A 186 0.53 0.15 -14.69
C GLY A 186 1.61 0.53 -15.70
N SER A 187 1.44 1.61 -16.47
CA SER A 187 2.46 2.09 -17.41
C SER A 187 3.74 2.57 -16.70
N LEU A 188 3.60 3.17 -15.51
CA LEU A 188 4.73 3.58 -14.67
C LEU A 188 5.42 2.35 -14.07
N MET A 189 4.65 1.41 -13.52
CA MET A 189 5.16 0.16 -12.96
C MET A 189 5.96 -0.64 -14.00
N LYS A 190 5.47 -0.70 -15.24
CA LYS A 190 6.19 -1.33 -16.35
C LYS A 190 7.53 -0.65 -16.62
N ARG A 191 7.57 0.69 -16.70
CA ARG A 191 8.81 1.44 -16.91
C ARG A 191 9.82 1.24 -15.78
N LEU A 192 9.35 1.24 -14.51
CA LEU A 192 10.19 0.97 -13.34
C LEU A 192 10.82 -0.42 -13.45
N ARG A 193 10.02 -1.43 -13.77
CA ARG A 193 10.50 -2.81 -13.97
C ARG A 193 11.53 -2.92 -15.10
N GLU A 194 11.27 -2.31 -16.26
CA GLU A 194 12.16 -2.32 -17.42
C GLU A 194 13.47 -1.57 -17.14
N ALA A 195 13.43 -0.52 -16.31
CA ALA A 195 14.62 0.21 -15.87
C ALA A 195 15.42 -0.50 -14.76
N GLY A 196 14.91 -1.64 -14.22
CA GLY A 196 15.52 -2.35 -13.10
C GLY A 196 15.37 -1.63 -11.76
N ILE A 197 14.43 -0.69 -11.64
CA ILE A 197 14.14 0.07 -10.43
C ILE A 197 13.12 -0.71 -9.61
N LEU A 198 13.60 -1.50 -8.65
CA LEU A 198 12.82 -2.43 -7.83
C LEU A 198 13.13 -2.22 -6.35
N PRO A 199 12.25 -2.67 -5.44
CA PRO A 199 12.59 -2.72 -4.01
C PRO A 199 13.90 -3.47 -3.78
N GLY A 200 14.76 -2.91 -2.92
CA GLY A 200 16.10 -3.43 -2.63
C GLY A 200 17.20 -2.97 -3.60
N VAL A 201 16.86 -2.29 -4.69
CA VAL A 201 17.86 -1.83 -5.69
C VAL A 201 18.31 -0.41 -5.36
N ALA A 202 19.62 -0.18 -5.48
CA ALA A 202 20.23 1.14 -5.38
C ALA A 202 19.94 1.98 -6.62
N VAL A 203 19.55 3.22 -6.41
CA VAL A 203 19.20 4.18 -7.47
C VAL A 203 19.70 5.58 -7.10
N SER A 204 19.87 6.42 -8.12
CA SER A 204 20.00 7.85 -7.90
C SER A 204 18.62 8.49 -7.91
N VAL A 205 18.30 9.29 -6.89
CA VAL A 205 17.03 9.94 -6.65
C VAL A 205 17.18 11.45 -6.75
N ILE A 206 16.43 12.09 -7.63
CA ILE A 206 16.48 13.54 -7.84
C ILE A 206 15.08 14.11 -7.73
N PRO A 207 14.69 14.64 -6.56
CA PRO A 207 13.43 15.36 -6.42
C PRO A 207 13.53 16.74 -7.11
N THR A 208 12.51 17.10 -7.87
CA THR A 208 12.35 18.43 -8.47
C THR A 208 11.04 19.06 -7.99
N GLU A 209 10.74 20.30 -8.41
CA GLU A 209 9.47 20.95 -8.06
C GLU A 209 8.26 20.22 -8.67
N ASP A 210 8.42 19.68 -9.89
CA ASP A 210 7.30 19.13 -10.66
C ASP A 210 7.28 17.58 -10.73
N HIS A 211 8.40 16.91 -10.38
CA HIS A 211 8.52 15.46 -10.52
C HIS A 211 9.67 14.90 -9.69
N LEU A 212 9.68 13.60 -9.54
CA LEU A 212 10.75 12.80 -8.98
C LEU A 212 11.41 12.01 -10.09
N ILE A 213 12.74 12.09 -10.21
CA ILE A 213 13.50 11.28 -11.15
C ILE A 213 14.18 10.15 -10.38
N LEU A 214 13.94 8.91 -10.81
CA LEU A 214 14.67 7.74 -10.37
C LEU A 214 15.57 7.25 -11.51
N ARG A 215 16.87 7.20 -11.27
CA ARG A 215 17.84 6.71 -12.25
C ARG A 215 18.39 5.36 -11.78
N GLY A 216 18.05 4.30 -12.52
CA GLY A 216 18.61 2.96 -12.35
C GLY A 216 19.86 2.76 -13.22
N GLU A 217 20.37 1.55 -13.26
CA GLU A 217 21.55 1.21 -14.08
C GLU A 217 21.30 1.37 -15.59
N SER A 218 20.12 1.05 -16.07
CA SER A 218 19.79 0.96 -17.50
C SER A 218 18.96 2.12 -18.04
N ALA A 219 18.18 2.79 -17.21
CA ALA A 219 17.29 3.86 -17.63
C ALA A 219 16.89 4.79 -16.47
N GLU A 220 16.29 5.91 -16.85
CA GLU A 220 15.72 6.91 -15.96
C GLU A 220 14.21 6.86 -16.06
N VAL A 221 13.51 6.95 -14.91
CA VAL A 221 12.05 7.00 -14.84
C VAL A 221 11.62 8.26 -14.12
N VAL A 222 10.78 9.03 -14.78
CA VAL A 222 10.16 10.24 -14.21
C VAL A 222 8.83 9.86 -13.60
N ILE A 223 8.65 10.20 -12.33
CA ILE A 223 7.44 10.00 -11.52
C ILE A 223 6.81 11.37 -11.28
N PRO A 224 5.51 11.56 -11.56
CA PRO A 224 4.80 12.80 -11.25
C PRO A 224 4.90 13.19 -9.78
N SER A 225 4.94 14.49 -9.48
CA SER A 225 5.09 14.99 -8.10
C SER A 225 3.98 14.51 -7.17
N GLU A 226 2.77 14.34 -7.69
CA GLU A 226 1.62 13.80 -6.96
C GLU A 226 1.80 12.35 -6.48
N LEU A 227 2.71 11.59 -7.07
CA LEU A 227 3.04 10.21 -6.69
C LEU A 227 4.37 10.09 -5.94
N ALA A 228 5.17 11.15 -5.89
CA ALA A 228 6.51 11.12 -5.30
C ALA A 228 6.51 10.76 -3.80
N HIS A 229 5.44 11.13 -3.07
CA HIS A 229 5.26 10.79 -1.66
C HIS A 229 5.07 9.29 -1.39
N ALA A 230 4.61 8.56 -2.40
CA ALA A 230 4.32 7.14 -2.33
C ALA A 230 5.51 6.25 -2.78
N VAL A 231 6.65 6.86 -3.07
CA VAL A 231 7.94 6.18 -3.28
C VAL A 231 8.77 6.32 -2.02
N ARG A 232 9.15 5.20 -1.44
CA ARG A 232 9.99 5.18 -0.23
C ARG A 232 11.40 4.72 -0.56
N VAL A 233 12.37 5.35 0.09
CA VAL A 233 13.78 5.08 -0.12
C VAL A 233 14.55 5.12 1.19
N ARG A 234 15.71 4.47 1.24
CA ARG A 234 16.66 4.51 2.36
C ARG A 234 18.00 5.00 1.86
N ASN A 235 18.60 5.97 2.54
CA ASN A 235 19.93 6.46 2.20
C ASN A 235 20.98 5.34 2.30
N VAL A 236 21.87 5.25 1.29
CA VAL A 236 22.97 4.27 1.27
C VAL A 236 23.93 4.48 2.45
N SER A 237 24.06 5.73 2.97
CA SER A 237 24.97 6.06 4.06
C SER A 237 24.55 5.49 5.44
N ASN A 238 23.36 4.88 5.56
CA ASN A 238 22.80 4.29 6.78
C ASN A 238 22.67 2.75 6.68
N ALA A 239 23.36 2.11 5.77
CA ALA A 239 23.35 0.66 5.57
C ALA A 239 24.46 -0.04 6.36
#